data_c6319ad1ad8b76e6bf356a279ede5df0
#
_entry.id   c6319ad1ad8b76e6bf356a279ede5df0
#
_cell.length_a   1.000
_cell.length_b   1.000
_cell.length_c   1.000
_cell.angle_alpha   90.00
_cell.angle_beta   90.00
_cell.angle_gamma   90.00
#
_symmetry.space_group_name_H-M   'P 1'
#
loop_
_entity.id
_entity.type
_entity.pdbx_description
1 polymer ?
#
loop_
_entity_poly.entity_id
_entity_poly.type
_entity_poly.pdbx_seq_one_letter_code
_entity_poly.pdbx_strand_id
1 'polypeptide(L)'
;MTLEEILKKVRAIEVAQKKRAKEKLAGEYRSAFKGSGMQFKEFRTYVYGDDVRHISWNVSARTQDPILKTFEEERERTLFLVVDVSSSLRRGPWALEKSYKLAEVAAALSLTAFESRDKLGLLLFSDRIERVVPPQKGKSHLLRIIRDVLAFEPKGKKTAPDLALKTTLGILKKKSMVFFLSDLEVTPSEILLRRMSSKHIFGVIQVNHLNETNPPPFPGFIEMETAEQRRPVTIDASSTSLLNFIKIFHKNRHHEIESYFQKCGTSYLPISTQEDAVTVLSEFFKQNSARAGRHAGASP
;
A
#
# COMPACT_ATOMS: atom_id res chain seq x y z
N MET A 1 -4.58 20.48 -14.42
CA MET A 1 -5.04 20.66 -13.02
C MET A 1 -4.13 21.67 -12.35
N THR A 2 -4.65 22.77 -11.85
CA THR A 2 -3.85 23.84 -11.22
C THR A 2 -3.38 23.45 -9.82
N LEU A 3 -2.33 24.10 -9.30
CA LEU A 3 -1.84 23.85 -7.94
C LEU A 3 -2.93 24.12 -6.89
N GLU A 4 -3.79 25.10 -7.15
CA GLU A 4 -4.91 25.44 -6.26
C GLU A 4 -5.98 24.31 -6.23
N GLU A 5 -6.29 23.72 -7.37
CA GLU A 5 -7.20 22.57 -7.44
C GLU A 5 -6.63 21.36 -6.71
N ILE A 6 -5.32 21.13 -6.82
CA ILE A 6 -4.63 20.08 -6.09
C ILE A 6 -4.71 20.31 -4.58
N LEU A 7 -4.37 21.52 -4.13
CA LEU A 7 -4.43 21.87 -2.72
C LEU A 7 -5.86 21.84 -2.17
N LYS A 8 -6.85 22.22 -2.97
CA LYS A 8 -8.27 22.11 -2.60
C LYS A 8 -8.70 20.65 -2.44
N LYS A 9 -8.25 19.75 -3.33
CA LYS A 9 -8.51 18.31 -3.23
C LYS A 9 -7.78 17.67 -2.04
N VAL A 10 -6.52 18.02 -1.80
CA VAL A 10 -5.77 17.59 -0.61
C VAL A 10 -6.47 18.03 0.66
N ARG A 11 -6.90 19.29 0.74
CA ARG A 11 -7.68 19.79 1.87
C ARG A 11 -9.03 19.10 2.01
N ALA A 12 -9.72 18.80 0.90
CA ALA A 12 -10.96 18.05 0.93
C ALA A 12 -10.76 16.62 1.47
N ILE A 13 -9.70 15.92 1.07
CA ILE A 13 -9.31 14.62 1.63
C ILE A 13 -8.96 14.77 3.12
N GLU A 14 -8.21 15.80 3.49
CA GLU A 14 -7.87 16.12 4.88
C GLU A 14 -9.10 16.39 5.76
N VAL A 15 -10.08 17.12 5.24
CA VAL A 15 -11.31 17.52 5.95
C VAL A 15 -12.35 16.38 5.95
N ALA A 16 -12.48 15.62 4.87
CA ALA A 16 -13.42 14.49 4.77
C ALA A 16 -13.08 13.37 5.78
N GLN A 17 -11.80 13.26 6.16
CA GLN A 17 -11.38 12.33 7.19
C GLN A 17 -11.78 12.90 8.57
N LYS A 18 -12.91 12.43 9.13
CA LYS A 18 -13.32 12.80 10.49
C LYS A 18 -12.15 12.57 11.46
N LYS A 19 -11.86 13.52 12.34
CA LYS A 19 -10.71 13.48 13.29
C LYS A 19 -10.58 12.13 14.02
N ARG A 20 -11.71 11.56 14.47
CA ARG A 20 -11.75 10.22 15.10
C ARG A 20 -11.31 9.08 14.19
N ALA A 21 -11.64 9.14 12.89
CA ALA A 21 -11.23 8.13 11.92
C ALA A 21 -9.73 8.18 11.64
N LYS A 22 -9.14 9.39 11.57
CA LYS A 22 -7.69 9.59 11.46
C LYS A 22 -6.94 9.04 12.67
N GLU A 23 -7.39 9.38 13.88
CA GLU A 23 -6.76 8.91 15.13
C GLU A 23 -6.83 7.37 15.22
N LYS A 24 -7.94 6.78 14.83
CA LYS A 24 -8.12 5.33 14.77
C LYS A 24 -7.17 4.70 13.74
N LEU A 25 -7.13 5.21 12.51
CA LEU A 25 -6.24 4.73 11.46
C LEU A 25 -4.76 4.81 11.89
N ALA A 26 -4.32 5.95 12.47
CA ALA A 26 -2.96 6.12 12.95
C ALA A 26 -2.63 5.18 14.12
N GLY A 27 -3.60 4.88 14.99
CA GLY A 27 -3.47 3.91 16.07
C GLY A 27 -3.28 2.48 15.55
N GLU A 28 -4.13 2.06 14.62
CA GLU A 28 -4.09 0.73 14.02
C GLU A 28 -2.87 0.54 13.11
N TYR A 29 -2.50 1.56 12.34
CA TYR A 29 -1.25 1.60 11.60
C TYR A 29 -0.05 1.37 12.52
N ARG A 30 0.07 2.12 13.64
CA ARG A 30 1.16 1.94 14.61
C ARG A 30 1.14 0.56 15.25
N SER A 31 -0.03 0.01 15.52
CA SER A 31 -0.20 -1.33 16.10
C SER A 31 0.18 -2.44 15.10
N ALA A 32 -0.30 -2.34 13.85
CA ALA A 32 -0.01 -3.32 12.81
C ALA A 32 1.48 -3.41 12.49
N PHE A 33 2.20 -2.31 12.68
CA PHE A 33 3.61 -2.18 12.34
C PHE A 33 4.51 -1.96 13.55
N LYS A 34 4.07 -2.38 14.76
CA LYS A 34 4.97 -2.51 15.90
C LYS A 34 6.09 -3.47 15.53
N GLY A 35 7.17 -2.91 15.00
CA GLY A 35 8.33 -3.66 14.58
C GLY A 35 9.09 -4.21 15.77
N SER A 36 9.56 -5.43 15.66
CA SER A 36 10.55 -6.06 16.52
C SER A 36 11.97 -5.48 16.32
N GLY A 37 12.09 -4.24 15.93
CA GLY A 37 13.37 -3.55 15.74
C GLY A 37 13.84 -2.91 17.03
N MET A 38 14.34 -3.70 17.96
CA MET A 38 15.15 -3.17 19.05
C MET A 38 16.56 -2.91 18.51
N GLN A 39 16.93 -1.63 18.31
CA GLN A 39 18.31 -1.26 18.09
C GLN A 39 19.04 -1.19 19.43
N PHE A 40 20.24 -1.79 19.48
CA PHE A 40 21.13 -1.61 20.60
C PHE A 40 21.41 -0.12 20.78
N LYS A 41 21.11 0.41 21.97
CA LYS A 41 21.36 1.80 22.34
C LYS A 41 22.72 1.96 23.01
N GLU A 42 22.86 1.34 24.14
CA GLU A 42 24.06 1.45 24.99
C GLU A 42 24.18 0.29 25.97
N PHE A 43 25.32 0.19 26.59
CA PHE A 43 25.52 -0.65 27.76
C PHE A 43 25.32 0.21 29.01
N ARG A 44 24.52 -0.29 29.99
CA ARG A 44 24.44 0.31 31.32
C ARG A 44 24.59 -0.76 32.41
N THR A 45 24.97 -0.36 33.60
CA THR A 45 25.02 -1.25 34.74
C THR A 45 23.62 -1.76 35.10
N TYR A 46 23.51 -3.04 35.42
CA TYR A 46 22.27 -3.66 35.85
C TYR A 46 21.81 -3.04 37.18
N VAL A 47 20.54 -2.74 37.29
CA VAL A 47 19.87 -2.29 38.53
C VAL A 47 18.82 -3.32 38.89
N TYR A 48 18.68 -3.58 40.21
CA TYR A 48 17.71 -4.55 40.68
C TYR A 48 16.30 -4.26 40.20
N GLY A 49 15.66 -5.25 39.55
CA GLY A 49 14.35 -5.10 38.86
C GLY A 49 14.42 -5.04 37.32
N ASP A 50 15.62 -4.93 36.75
CA ASP A 50 15.80 -5.03 35.29
C ASP A 50 15.64 -6.48 34.82
N ASP A 51 15.25 -6.64 33.53
CA ASP A 51 15.11 -7.95 32.90
C ASP A 51 16.49 -8.60 32.67
N VAL A 52 16.78 -9.65 33.43
CA VAL A 52 18.05 -10.40 33.35
C VAL A 52 18.37 -11.00 32.00
N ARG A 53 17.37 -11.17 31.13
CA ARG A 53 17.55 -11.68 29.75
C ARG A 53 18.33 -10.72 28.86
N HIS A 54 18.42 -9.47 29.23
CA HIS A 54 19.17 -8.44 28.51
C HIS A 54 20.60 -8.25 29.02
N ILE A 55 21.06 -9.04 30.02
CA ILE A 55 22.44 -8.99 30.50
C ILE A 55 23.39 -9.48 29.40
N SER A 56 24.41 -8.68 29.12
CA SER A 56 25.48 -9.03 28.20
C SER A 56 26.61 -9.74 28.93
N TRP A 57 26.53 -11.03 29.10
CA TRP A 57 27.50 -11.83 29.85
C TRP A 57 28.94 -11.64 29.35
N ASN A 58 29.16 -11.50 28.03
CA ASN A 58 30.47 -11.24 27.45
C ASN A 58 31.10 -9.90 27.86
N VAL A 59 30.30 -8.87 28.05
CA VAL A 59 30.76 -7.55 28.50
C VAL A 59 30.92 -7.55 30.00
N SER A 60 29.95 -8.12 30.73
CA SER A 60 29.97 -8.24 32.18
C SER A 60 31.21 -8.99 32.67
N ALA A 61 31.64 -10.04 31.98
CA ALA A 61 32.86 -10.79 32.30
C ALA A 61 34.16 -9.95 32.18
N ARG A 62 34.13 -8.87 31.41
CA ARG A 62 35.31 -7.97 31.26
C ARG A 62 35.31 -6.81 32.23
N THR A 63 34.12 -6.37 32.66
CA THR A 63 33.93 -5.20 33.53
C THR A 63 33.77 -5.56 35.01
N GLN A 64 33.60 -6.86 35.33
CA GLN A 64 33.31 -7.41 36.66
C GLN A 64 31.95 -6.96 37.23
N ASP A 65 31.19 -6.14 36.52
CA ASP A 65 29.84 -5.70 36.89
C ASP A 65 28.83 -6.28 35.89
N PRO A 66 27.61 -6.61 36.30
CA PRO A 66 26.57 -7.05 35.40
C PRO A 66 26.12 -5.88 34.52
N ILE A 67 26.40 -6.00 33.23
CA ILE A 67 26.11 -4.99 32.21
C ILE A 67 24.88 -5.40 31.39
N LEU A 68 23.93 -4.50 31.32
CA LEU A 68 22.68 -4.66 30.57
C LEU A 68 22.79 -4.03 29.19
N LYS A 69 22.34 -4.74 28.17
CA LYS A 69 22.10 -4.15 26.85
C LYS A 69 20.80 -3.39 26.88
N THR A 70 20.83 -2.08 26.78
CA THR A 70 19.63 -1.28 26.53
C THR A 70 19.35 -1.22 25.05
N PHE A 71 18.08 -1.38 24.72
CA PHE A 71 17.62 -1.31 23.35
C PHE A 71 16.65 -0.12 23.24
N GLU A 72 16.80 0.64 22.19
CA GLU A 72 15.83 1.69 21.84
C GLU A 72 14.97 1.17 20.69
N GLU A 73 13.66 1.32 20.81
CA GLU A 73 12.77 0.98 19.73
C GLU A 73 13.11 1.89 18.53
N GLU A 74 13.48 1.29 17.38
CA GLU A 74 13.80 2.07 16.18
C GLU A 74 12.54 2.83 15.73
N ARG A 75 12.42 4.06 16.19
CA ARG A 75 11.24 4.92 15.95
C ARG A 75 11.13 5.42 14.52
N GLU A 76 12.19 5.27 13.70
CA GLU A 76 12.20 5.75 12.33
C GLU A 76 11.84 4.65 11.33
N ARG A 77 10.55 4.53 11.07
CA ARG A 77 10.06 3.65 10.00
C ARG A 77 10.05 4.37 8.67
N THR A 78 10.01 3.60 7.61
CA THR A 78 9.84 4.10 6.26
C THR A 78 8.57 3.51 5.68
N LEU A 79 7.64 4.37 5.28
CA LEU A 79 6.55 4.03 4.38
C LEU A 79 6.99 4.34 2.95
N PHE A 80 6.87 3.37 2.06
CA PHE A 80 7.18 3.54 0.65
C PHE A 80 5.98 3.16 -0.21
N LEU A 81 5.49 4.10 -0.99
CA LEU A 81 4.38 3.90 -1.90
C LEU A 81 4.90 3.57 -3.29
N VAL A 82 4.40 2.50 -3.89
CA VAL A 82 4.65 2.10 -5.27
C VAL A 82 3.32 2.22 -6.00
N VAL A 83 3.18 3.25 -6.82
CA VAL A 83 1.88 3.66 -7.37
C VAL A 83 1.87 3.52 -8.87
N ASP A 84 0.91 2.77 -9.35
CA ASP A 84 0.61 2.63 -10.77
C ASP A 84 0.00 3.93 -11.33
N VAL A 85 0.57 4.42 -12.42
CA VAL A 85 0.08 5.59 -13.15
C VAL A 85 -0.12 5.27 -14.64
N SER A 86 -0.25 3.99 -14.98
CA SER A 86 -0.43 3.50 -16.34
C SER A 86 -1.73 3.98 -17.00
N SER A 87 -1.87 3.72 -18.27
CA SER A 87 -3.00 4.23 -19.04
C SER A 87 -4.34 3.58 -18.68
N SER A 88 -4.37 2.41 -18.05
CA SER A 88 -5.59 1.78 -17.56
C SER A 88 -6.32 2.65 -16.52
N LEU A 89 -5.56 3.37 -15.70
CA LEU A 89 -6.07 4.33 -14.72
C LEU A 89 -6.42 5.70 -15.34
N ARG A 90 -6.31 5.86 -16.66
CA ARG A 90 -6.59 7.12 -17.36
C ARG A 90 -7.55 6.97 -18.54
N ARG A 91 -7.76 5.76 -19.01
CA ARG A 91 -8.63 5.46 -20.16
C ARG A 91 -9.73 4.49 -19.74
N GLY A 92 -10.89 4.71 -20.30
CA GLY A 92 -12.08 3.93 -19.98
C GLY A 92 -13.08 4.68 -19.11
N PRO A 93 -14.28 4.15 -18.99
CA PRO A 93 -15.41 4.86 -18.37
C PRO A 93 -15.18 5.21 -16.89
N TRP A 94 -14.40 4.40 -16.17
CA TRP A 94 -14.21 4.55 -14.72
C TRP A 94 -12.76 4.91 -14.33
N ALA A 95 -11.91 5.18 -15.32
CA ALA A 95 -10.48 5.42 -15.10
C ALA A 95 -10.21 6.62 -14.19
N LEU A 96 -10.97 7.71 -14.37
CA LEU A 96 -10.81 8.92 -13.56
C LEU A 96 -11.16 8.65 -12.08
N GLU A 97 -12.24 7.91 -11.84
CA GLU A 97 -12.67 7.57 -10.47
C GLU A 97 -11.67 6.62 -9.80
N LYS A 98 -11.15 5.62 -10.52
CA LYS A 98 -10.08 4.74 -10.02
C LYS A 98 -8.81 5.53 -9.70
N SER A 99 -8.38 6.44 -10.56
CA SER A 99 -7.20 7.26 -10.32
C SER A 99 -7.35 8.19 -9.11
N TYR A 100 -8.54 8.75 -8.92
CA TYR A 100 -8.85 9.56 -7.73
C TYR A 100 -8.86 8.72 -6.45
N LYS A 101 -9.46 7.53 -6.48
CA LYS A 101 -9.46 6.62 -5.33
C LYS A 101 -8.05 6.18 -4.97
N LEU A 102 -7.22 5.86 -5.95
CA LEU A 102 -5.82 5.52 -5.75
C LEU A 102 -5.04 6.67 -5.10
N ALA A 103 -5.27 7.90 -5.56
CA ALA A 103 -4.68 9.09 -4.95
C ALA A 103 -5.21 9.37 -3.53
N GLU A 104 -6.49 9.12 -3.26
CA GLU A 104 -7.09 9.20 -1.92
C GLU A 104 -6.44 8.21 -0.96
N VAL A 105 -6.29 6.95 -1.36
CA VAL A 105 -5.60 5.90 -0.58
C VAL A 105 -4.14 6.28 -0.31
N ALA A 106 -3.41 6.71 -1.34
CA ALA A 106 -2.02 7.15 -1.21
C ALA A 106 -1.89 8.35 -0.26
N ALA A 107 -2.82 9.31 -0.33
CA ALA A 107 -2.85 10.47 0.56
C ALA A 107 -3.16 10.06 2.01
N ALA A 108 -4.13 9.16 2.23
CA ALA A 108 -4.47 8.66 3.57
C ALA A 108 -3.27 7.95 4.23
N LEU A 109 -2.59 7.07 3.49
CA LEU A 109 -1.37 6.39 3.95
C LEU A 109 -0.24 7.39 4.24
N SER A 110 -0.06 8.38 3.36
CA SER A 110 0.98 9.40 3.51
C SER A 110 0.76 10.29 4.73
N LEU A 111 -0.49 10.71 4.98
CA LEU A 111 -0.87 11.49 6.16
C LEU A 111 -0.66 10.69 7.44
N THR A 112 -1.04 9.41 7.44
CA THR A 112 -0.85 8.51 8.59
C THR A 112 0.63 8.31 8.92
N ALA A 113 1.49 8.15 7.91
CA ALA A 113 2.94 8.07 8.09
C ALA A 113 3.53 9.39 8.63
N PHE A 114 3.06 10.51 8.12
CA PHE A 114 3.47 11.84 8.60
C PHE A 114 3.11 12.06 10.07
N GLU A 115 1.88 11.73 10.48
CA GLU A 115 1.43 11.81 11.88
C GLU A 115 2.21 10.86 12.79
N SER A 116 2.65 9.72 12.26
CA SER A 116 3.49 8.74 12.95
C SER A 116 4.98 9.14 12.96
N ARG A 117 5.36 10.25 12.33
CA ARG A 117 6.74 10.74 12.15
C ARG A 117 7.64 9.76 11.37
N ASP A 118 7.06 8.93 10.54
CA ASP A 118 7.77 8.01 9.67
C ASP A 118 8.35 8.73 8.44
N LYS A 119 9.38 8.15 7.82
CA LYS A 119 9.88 8.61 6.52
C LYS A 119 8.92 8.16 5.43
N LEU A 120 8.63 9.02 4.47
CA LEU A 120 7.73 8.75 3.37
C LEU A 120 8.48 8.80 2.03
N GLY A 121 8.37 7.76 1.22
CA GLY A 121 8.92 7.69 -0.13
C GLY A 121 7.88 7.28 -1.15
N LEU A 122 8.16 7.51 -2.44
CA LEU A 122 7.26 7.24 -3.54
C LEU A 122 8.00 6.74 -4.77
N LEU A 123 7.42 5.76 -5.45
CA LEU A 123 7.78 5.35 -6.80
C LEU A 123 6.51 5.36 -7.65
N LEU A 124 6.50 6.14 -8.72
CA LEU A 124 5.47 6.11 -9.75
C LEU A 124 5.97 5.27 -10.92
N PHE A 125 5.13 4.40 -11.43
CA PHE A 125 5.47 3.52 -12.55
C PHE A 125 4.33 3.36 -13.56
N SER A 126 4.74 3.02 -14.76
CA SER A 126 3.92 2.56 -15.88
C SER A 126 4.62 1.35 -16.52
N ASP A 127 4.86 1.35 -17.82
CA ASP A 127 5.82 0.43 -18.49
C ASP A 127 7.30 0.78 -18.21
N ARG A 128 7.52 1.83 -17.44
CA ARG A 128 8.81 2.33 -16.98
C ARG A 128 8.72 2.91 -15.58
N ILE A 129 9.85 3.22 -14.98
CA ILE A 129 9.87 4.04 -13.77
C ILE A 129 9.70 5.50 -14.17
N GLU A 130 8.59 6.07 -13.79
CA GLU A 130 8.22 7.45 -14.13
C GLU A 130 8.86 8.46 -13.16
N ARG A 131 8.83 8.13 -11.86
CA ARG A 131 9.40 8.99 -10.83
C ARG A 131 9.78 8.20 -9.59
N VAL A 132 10.89 8.59 -8.97
CA VAL A 132 11.30 8.12 -7.64
C VAL A 132 11.47 9.32 -6.74
N VAL A 133 10.84 9.28 -5.57
CA VAL A 133 11.01 10.25 -4.48
C VAL A 133 11.59 9.50 -3.28
N PRO A 134 12.86 9.76 -2.92
CA PRO A 134 13.50 9.08 -1.80
C PRO A 134 12.78 9.30 -0.47
N PRO A 135 12.87 8.36 0.49
CA PRO A 135 12.23 8.50 1.79
C PRO A 135 12.78 9.68 2.59
N GLN A 136 11.92 10.64 2.92
CA GLN A 136 12.23 11.82 3.73
C GLN A 136 11.07 12.15 4.68
N LYS A 137 11.31 13.01 5.67
CA LYS A 137 10.31 13.55 6.59
C LYS A 137 9.94 14.98 6.20
N GLY A 138 8.82 15.44 6.75
CA GLY A 138 8.44 16.85 6.71
C GLY A 138 7.19 17.14 5.88
N LYS A 139 6.51 18.22 6.24
CA LYS A 139 5.23 18.63 5.62
C LYS A 139 5.38 18.95 4.13
N SER A 140 6.45 19.63 3.74
CA SER A 140 6.70 19.97 2.34
C SER A 140 6.91 18.72 1.49
N HIS A 141 7.58 17.70 2.05
CA HIS A 141 7.79 16.42 1.39
C HIS A 141 6.49 15.62 1.24
N LEU A 142 5.64 15.59 2.27
CA LEU A 142 4.30 15.02 2.22
C LEU A 142 3.48 15.66 1.09
N LEU A 143 3.40 17.00 1.07
CA LEU A 143 2.63 17.72 0.04
C LEU A 143 3.16 17.47 -1.37
N ARG A 144 4.49 17.34 -1.52
CA ARG A 144 5.10 16.96 -2.79
C ARG A 144 4.62 15.59 -3.25
N ILE A 145 4.65 14.58 -2.36
CA ILE A 145 4.22 13.21 -2.70
C ILE A 145 2.74 13.19 -3.11
N ILE A 146 1.87 13.82 -2.33
CA ILE A 146 0.43 13.87 -2.64
C ILE A 146 0.20 14.56 -3.99
N ARG A 147 0.88 15.69 -4.24
CA ARG A 147 0.81 16.38 -5.52
C ARG A 147 1.30 15.48 -6.67
N ASP A 148 2.44 14.81 -6.48
CA ASP A 148 3.03 13.96 -7.51
C ASP A 148 2.09 12.79 -7.85
N VAL A 149 1.38 12.20 -6.89
CA VAL A 149 0.38 11.15 -7.16
C VAL A 149 -0.85 11.71 -7.90
N LEU A 150 -1.36 12.88 -7.50
CA LEU A 150 -2.59 13.46 -8.06
C LEU A 150 -2.42 14.04 -9.47
N ALA A 151 -1.26 14.65 -9.75
CA ALA A 151 -1.05 15.48 -10.94
C ALA A 151 0.02 14.93 -11.89
N PHE A 152 0.54 13.73 -11.65
CA PHE A 152 1.57 13.18 -12.50
C PHE A 152 1.02 12.76 -13.87
N GLU A 153 1.69 13.18 -14.93
CA GLU A 153 1.40 12.77 -16.29
C GLU A 153 2.45 11.75 -16.75
N PRO A 154 2.09 10.45 -16.84
CA PRO A 154 3.04 9.43 -17.26
C PRO A 154 3.35 9.51 -18.75
N LYS A 155 4.56 9.13 -19.08
CA LYS A 155 5.02 8.98 -20.46
C LYS A 155 4.72 7.59 -21.02
N GLY A 156 4.71 6.58 -20.13
CA GLY A 156 4.41 5.20 -20.48
C GLY A 156 2.91 4.95 -20.66
N LYS A 157 2.59 3.91 -21.42
CA LYS A 157 1.20 3.55 -21.76
C LYS A 157 0.78 2.21 -21.19
N LYS A 158 1.73 1.29 -20.98
CA LYS A 158 1.50 -0.06 -20.45
C LYS A 158 1.86 -0.13 -18.96
N THR A 159 1.73 -1.29 -18.36
CA THR A 159 2.02 -1.54 -16.95
C THR A 159 3.11 -2.59 -16.82
N ALA A 160 4.19 -2.28 -16.07
CA ALA A 160 5.29 -3.20 -15.77
C ALA A 160 5.52 -3.32 -14.26
N PRO A 161 4.68 -4.06 -13.51
CA PRO A 161 4.74 -4.15 -12.06
C PRO A 161 6.04 -4.79 -11.57
N ASP A 162 6.57 -5.76 -12.29
CA ASP A 162 7.84 -6.42 -11.94
C ASP A 162 9.02 -5.47 -11.95
N LEU A 163 9.06 -4.52 -12.89
CA LEU A 163 10.09 -3.48 -12.94
C LEU A 163 10.00 -2.58 -11.70
N ALA A 164 8.78 -2.18 -11.32
CA ALA A 164 8.56 -1.35 -10.14
C ALA A 164 9.01 -2.05 -8.85
N LEU A 165 8.67 -3.34 -8.67
CA LEU A 165 9.08 -4.11 -7.50
C LEU A 165 10.60 -4.36 -7.46
N LYS A 166 11.23 -4.69 -8.60
CA LYS A 166 12.70 -4.82 -8.70
C LYS A 166 13.40 -3.52 -8.30
N THR A 167 12.91 -2.39 -8.82
CA THR A 167 13.47 -1.06 -8.50
C THR A 167 13.29 -0.74 -7.02
N THR A 168 12.13 -1.01 -6.44
CA THR A 168 11.85 -0.81 -5.01
C THR A 168 12.81 -1.63 -4.13
N LEU A 169 13.04 -2.91 -4.46
CA LEU A 169 14.02 -3.77 -3.77
C LEU A 169 15.46 -3.23 -3.88
N GLY A 170 15.78 -2.53 -4.96
CA GLY A 170 17.06 -1.86 -5.16
C GLY A 170 17.23 -0.61 -4.28
N ILE A 171 16.16 0.15 -4.11
CA ILE A 171 16.15 1.41 -3.34
C ILE A 171 16.13 1.14 -1.83
N LEU A 172 15.27 0.25 -1.37
CA LEU A 172 15.05 -0.01 0.05
C LEU A 172 16.04 -1.04 0.58
N LYS A 173 17.02 -0.59 1.36
CA LYS A 173 18.05 -1.46 1.98
C LYS A 173 17.64 -1.99 3.35
N LYS A 174 16.80 -1.23 4.08
CA LYS A 174 16.26 -1.60 5.40
C LYS A 174 14.84 -2.10 5.28
N LYS A 175 14.40 -2.93 6.25
CA LYS A 175 13.00 -3.35 6.35
C LYS A 175 12.10 -2.13 6.43
N SER A 176 11.17 -2.04 5.52
CA SER A 176 10.26 -0.89 5.33
C SER A 176 8.83 -1.39 5.17
N MET A 177 7.87 -0.50 5.33
CA MET A 177 6.48 -0.75 4.93
C MET A 177 6.35 -0.33 3.47
N VAL A 178 5.86 -1.23 2.62
CA VAL A 178 5.71 -0.97 1.19
C VAL A 178 4.28 -1.29 0.80
N PHE A 179 3.58 -0.31 0.24
CA PHE A 179 2.27 -0.51 -0.36
C PHE A 179 2.34 -0.34 -1.88
N PHE A 180 1.91 -1.38 -2.56
CA PHE A 180 1.76 -1.39 -4.02
C PHE A 180 0.30 -1.08 -4.36
N LEU A 181 0.06 0.02 -5.05
CA LEU A 181 -1.26 0.54 -5.40
C LEU A 181 -1.45 0.47 -6.92
N SER A 182 -2.45 -0.28 -7.38
CA SER A 182 -2.75 -0.49 -8.81
C SER A 182 -4.19 -0.96 -9.00
N ASP A 183 -4.73 -0.93 -10.20
CA ASP A 183 -5.96 -1.62 -10.57
C ASP A 183 -5.74 -3.11 -10.89
N LEU A 184 -4.45 -3.56 -10.89
CA LEU A 184 -4.05 -4.94 -11.11
C LEU A 184 -4.53 -5.54 -12.46
N GLU A 185 -4.57 -4.74 -13.53
CA GLU A 185 -4.73 -5.32 -14.86
C GLU A 185 -3.60 -6.30 -15.18
N VAL A 186 -2.39 -5.99 -14.73
CA VAL A 186 -1.22 -6.87 -14.78
C VAL A 186 -0.77 -7.18 -13.36
N THR A 187 -0.77 -8.47 -12.99
CA THR A 187 -0.30 -8.92 -11.69
C THR A 187 1.22 -9.05 -11.65
N PRO A 188 1.89 -8.64 -10.56
CA PRO A 188 3.32 -8.89 -10.38
C PRO A 188 3.64 -10.38 -10.29
N SER A 189 4.85 -10.79 -10.68
CA SER A 189 5.29 -12.18 -10.60
C SER A 189 5.40 -12.68 -9.14
N GLU A 190 5.09 -13.96 -8.94
CA GLU A 190 5.14 -14.64 -7.63
C GLU A 190 6.52 -14.49 -6.95
N ILE A 191 7.59 -14.63 -7.73
CA ILE A 191 8.97 -14.54 -7.23
C ILE A 191 9.22 -13.17 -6.58
N LEU A 192 8.76 -12.09 -7.20
CA LEU A 192 8.95 -10.74 -6.68
C LEU A 192 8.03 -10.45 -5.49
N LEU A 193 6.80 -10.93 -5.50
CA LEU A 193 5.89 -10.80 -4.38
C LEU A 193 6.45 -11.49 -3.13
N ARG A 194 6.89 -12.73 -3.23
CA ARG A 194 7.53 -13.47 -2.14
C ARG A 194 8.79 -12.76 -1.63
N ARG A 195 9.61 -12.22 -2.53
CA ARG A 195 10.82 -11.48 -2.18
C ARG A 195 10.50 -10.15 -1.49
N MET A 196 9.45 -9.45 -1.90
CA MET A 196 8.98 -8.24 -1.23
C MET A 196 8.47 -8.56 0.18
N SER A 197 7.61 -9.55 0.32
CA SER A 197 7.02 -9.97 1.59
C SER A 197 8.07 -10.50 2.58
N SER A 198 9.17 -11.13 2.10
CA SER A 198 10.26 -11.59 2.97
C SER A 198 11.17 -10.47 3.48
N LYS A 199 11.37 -9.40 2.69
CA LYS A 199 12.27 -8.29 3.04
C LYS A 199 11.58 -7.12 3.71
N HIS A 200 10.32 -6.89 3.39
CA HIS A 200 9.55 -5.74 3.82
C HIS A 200 8.19 -6.16 4.39
N ILE A 201 7.53 -5.26 5.08
CA ILE A 201 6.11 -5.40 5.38
C ILE A 201 5.38 -4.95 4.12
N PHE A 202 4.90 -5.90 3.34
CA PHE A 202 4.41 -5.65 2.00
C PHE A 202 2.91 -5.90 1.88
N GLY A 203 2.20 -4.90 1.33
CA GLY A 203 0.78 -4.99 1.03
C GLY A 203 0.46 -4.50 -0.37
N VAL A 204 -0.48 -5.18 -1.02
CA VAL A 204 -1.02 -4.81 -2.33
C VAL A 204 -2.42 -4.26 -2.13
N ILE A 205 -2.69 -3.08 -2.63
CA ILE A 205 -4.00 -2.44 -2.60
C ILE A 205 -4.49 -2.32 -4.04
N GLN A 206 -5.57 -3.02 -4.33
CA GLN A 206 -6.24 -2.97 -5.63
C GLN A 206 -7.39 -1.97 -5.59
N VAL A 207 -7.37 -1.03 -6.53
CA VAL A 207 -8.52 -0.13 -6.75
C VAL A 207 -9.38 -0.68 -7.89
N ASN A 208 -10.67 -0.86 -7.63
CA ASN A 208 -11.64 -1.32 -8.60
C ASN A 208 -12.88 -0.40 -8.63
N HIS A 209 -13.68 -0.49 -9.65
CA HIS A 209 -14.95 0.21 -9.77
C HIS A 209 -16.11 -0.78 -9.72
N LEU A 210 -17.16 -0.45 -8.95
CA LEU A 210 -18.30 -1.34 -8.75
C LEU A 210 -18.96 -1.75 -10.07
N ASN A 211 -19.08 -0.82 -11.03
CA ASN A 211 -19.68 -1.10 -12.32
C ASN A 211 -18.84 -1.95 -13.26
N GLU A 212 -17.55 -2.14 -12.99
CA GLU A 212 -16.73 -3.14 -13.68
C GLU A 212 -17.13 -4.55 -13.25
N THR A 213 -17.39 -4.74 -11.96
CA THR A 213 -17.77 -6.03 -11.38
C THR A 213 -19.26 -6.32 -11.48
N ASN A 214 -20.07 -5.29 -11.50
CA ASN A 214 -21.54 -5.34 -11.55
C ASN A 214 -22.08 -4.25 -12.48
N PRO A 215 -21.89 -4.38 -13.81
CA PRO A 215 -22.34 -3.37 -14.75
C PRO A 215 -23.85 -3.20 -14.67
N PRO A 216 -24.36 -1.96 -14.63
CA PRO A 216 -25.79 -1.69 -14.71
C PRO A 216 -26.31 -2.10 -16.10
N PRO A 217 -27.58 -2.55 -16.21
CA PRO A 217 -28.18 -2.78 -17.51
C PRO A 217 -28.23 -1.45 -18.29
N PHE A 218 -27.72 -1.48 -19.50
CA PHE A 218 -27.71 -0.32 -20.39
C PHE A 218 -28.51 -0.67 -21.65
N PRO A 219 -29.52 0.10 -22.04
CA PRO A 219 -30.26 -0.17 -23.26
C PRO A 219 -29.42 0.18 -24.48
N GLY A 220 -29.04 -0.83 -25.25
CA GLY A 220 -28.35 -0.65 -26.53
C GLY A 220 -27.05 -1.42 -26.65
N PHE A 221 -26.37 -1.14 -27.77
CA PHE A 221 -25.09 -1.75 -28.09
C PHE A 221 -23.94 -0.84 -27.62
N ILE A 222 -22.93 -1.42 -26.99
CA ILE A 222 -21.69 -0.75 -26.60
C ILE A 222 -20.54 -1.33 -27.42
N GLU A 223 -19.69 -0.46 -27.93
CA GLU A 223 -18.39 -0.88 -28.49
C GLU A 223 -17.37 -0.96 -27.36
N MET A 224 -16.81 -2.15 -27.16
CA MET A 224 -15.73 -2.36 -26.20
C MET A 224 -14.43 -2.62 -26.96
N GLU A 225 -13.39 -1.83 -26.68
CA GLU A 225 -12.03 -2.16 -27.07
C GLU A 225 -11.39 -3.01 -25.97
N THR A 226 -10.96 -4.21 -26.31
CA THR A 226 -10.10 -4.99 -25.41
C THR A 226 -8.68 -4.46 -25.48
N ALA A 227 -7.97 -4.45 -24.33
CA ALA A 227 -6.58 -3.96 -24.27
C ALA A 227 -5.62 -4.71 -25.20
N GLU A 228 -5.97 -5.94 -25.59
CA GLU A 228 -5.17 -6.83 -26.44
C GLU A 228 -5.59 -6.82 -27.92
N GLN A 229 -6.85 -6.59 -28.20
CA GLN A 229 -7.37 -6.58 -29.58
C GLN A 229 -7.81 -5.17 -29.95
N ARG A 230 -7.11 -4.55 -30.90
CA ARG A 230 -7.43 -3.22 -31.45
C ARG A 230 -8.73 -3.17 -32.28
N ARG A 231 -9.53 -4.21 -32.29
CA ARG A 231 -10.83 -4.23 -32.98
C ARG A 231 -11.93 -4.06 -31.94
N PRO A 232 -12.76 -3.03 -32.06
CA PRO A 232 -13.90 -2.86 -31.21
C PRO A 232 -14.86 -4.05 -31.40
N VAL A 233 -15.33 -4.61 -30.30
CA VAL A 233 -16.37 -5.65 -30.31
C VAL A 233 -17.67 -4.97 -29.88
N THR A 234 -18.67 -5.04 -30.73
CA THR A 234 -20.02 -4.54 -30.41
C THR A 234 -20.73 -5.56 -29.53
N ILE A 235 -21.16 -5.15 -28.37
CA ILE A 235 -21.81 -6.00 -27.37
C ILE A 235 -23.20 -5.45 -27.07
N ASP A 236 -24.20 -6.32 -27.03
CA ASP A 236 -25.54 -5.95 -26.53
C ASP A 236 -25.54 -5.85 -25.00
N ALA A 237 -25.48 -4.63 -24.49
CA ALA A 237 -25.45 -4.35 -23.06
C ALA A 237 -26.81 -4.52 -22.35
N SER A 238 -27.88 -4.79 -23.09
CA SER A 238 -29.19 -5.14 -22.51
C SER A 238 -29.33 -6.61 -22.17
N SER A 239 -28.40 -7.45 -22.68
CA SER A 239 -28.42 -8.91 -22.49
C SER A 239 -28.14 -9.30 -21.03
N THR A 240 -29.17 -9.83 -20.35
CA THR A 240 -29.06 -10.33 -18.97
C THR A 240 -28.03 -11.46 -18.86
N SER A 241 -27.92 -12.29 -19.89
CA SER A 241 -26.93 -13.37 -19.96
C SER A 241 -25.50 -12.84 -19.94
N LEU A 242 -25.24 -11.78 -20.71
CA LEU A 242 -23.94 -11.11 -20.74
C LEU A 242 -23.61 -10.45 -19.41
N LEU A 243 -24.54 -9.73 -18.81
CA LEU A 243 -24.36 -9.10 -17.52
C LEU A 243 -24.03 -10.14 -16.42
N ASN A 244 -24.72 -11.28 -16.43
CA ASN A 244 -24.44 -12.37 -15.51
C ASN A 244 -23.05 -13.00 -15.78
N PHE A 245 -22.67 -13.17 -17.04
CA PHE A 245 -21.33 -13.67 -17.39
C PHE A 245 -20.25 -12.72 -16.86
N ILE A 246 -20.38 -11.41 -17.07
CA ILE A 246 -19.43 -10.41 -16.55
C ILE A 246 -19.31 -10.48 -15.03
N LYS A 247 -20.44 -10.57 -14.31
CA LYS A 247 -20.47 -10.71 -12.84
C LYS A 247 -19.71 -11.96 -12.38
N ILE A 248 -19.97 -13.11 -13.00
CA ILE A 248 -19.33 -14.37 -12.65
C ILE A 248 -17.82 -14.29 -12.96
N PHE A 249 -17.46 -13.76 -14.12
CA PHE A 249 -16.07 -13.59 -14.53
C PHE A 249 -15.27 -12.73 -13.53
N HIS A 250 -15.80 -11.57 -13.17
CA HIS A 250 -15.13 -10.70 -12.19
C HIS A 250 -15.06 -11.31 -10.79
N LYS A 251 -16.12 -12.00 -10.36
CA LYS A 251 -16.12 -12.73 -9.08
C LYS A 251 -15.04 -13.82 -9.04
N ASN A 252 -14.92 -14.62 -10.10
CA ASN A 252 -13.90 -15.66 -10.19
C ASN A 252 -12.51 -15.05 -10.23
N ARG A 253 -12.29 -14.01 -11.04
CA ARG A 253 -11.01 -13.27 -11.11
C ARG A 253 -10.61 -12.69 -9.76
N HIS A 254 -11.54 -12.10 -9.03
CA HIS A 254 -11.28 -11.58 -7.68
C HIS A 254 -10.80 -12.69 -6.74
N HIS A 255 -11.45 -13.83 -6.75
CA HIS A 255 -11.09 -14.98 -5.92
C HIS A 255 -9.73 -15.58 -6.33
N GLU A 256 -9.43 -15.65 -7.61
CA GLU A 256 -8.12 -16.06 -8.13
C GLU A 256 -7.01 -15.11 -7.68
N ILE A 257 -7.21 -13.80 -7.79
CA ILE A 257 -6.26 -12.76 -7.36
C ILE A 257 -6.02 -12.87 -5.84
N GLU A 258 -7.07 -12.97 -5.05
CA GLU A 258 -6.94 -13.12 -3.60
C GLU A 258 -6.14 -14.37 -3.22
N SER A 259 -6.49 -15.52 -3.81
CA SER A 259 -5.78 -16.78 -3.60
C SER A 259 -4.32 -16.69 -4.03
N TYR A 260 -4.04 -15.99 -5.13
CA TYR A 260 -2.68 -15.77 -5.62
C TYR A 260 -1.83 -15.00 -4.61
N PHE A 261 -2.33 -13.86 -4.09
CA PHE A 261 -1.59 -13.09 -3.10
C PHE A 261 -1.44 -13.82 -1.78
N GLN A 262 -2.45 -14.58 -1.34
CA GLN A 262 -2.37 -15.41 -0.14
C GLN A 262 -1.26 -16.47 -0.27
N LYS A 263 -1.18 -17.18 -1.41
CA LYS A 263 -0.10 -18.16 -1.70
C LYS A 263 1.29 -17.51 -1.70
N CYS A 264 1.37 -16.23 -2.07
CA CYS A 264 2.63 -15.46 -2.05
C CYS A 264 3.00 -14.93 -0.66
N GLY A 265 2.14 -15.11 0.36
CA GLY A 265 2.34 -14.52 1.69
C GLY A 265 2.23 -12.99 1.69
N THR A 266 1.51 -12.43 0.73
CA THR A 266 1.35 -10.99 0.54
C THR A 266 -0.02 -10.56 1.07
N SER A 267 -0.05 -9.50 1.87
CA SER A 267 -1.30 -8.88 2.29
C SER A 267 -1.98 -8.21 1.10
N TYR A 268 -3.24 -8.51 0.87
CA TYR A 268 -4.02 -7.99 -0.25
C TYR A 268 -5.28 -7.28 0.26
N LEU A 269 -5.56 -6.10 -0.29
CA LEU A 269 -6.72 -5.27 0.03
C LEU A 269 -7.37 -4.77 -1.26
N PRO A 270 -8.52 -5.31 -1.66
CA PRO A 270 -9.36 -4.67 -2.67
C PRO A 270 -10.12 -3.49 -2.06
N ILE A 271 -10.21 -2.39 -2.79
CA ILE A 271 -10.99 -1.22 -2.43
C ILE A 271 -11.79 -0.72 -3.63
N SER A 272 -13.09 -0.50 -3.45
CA SER A 272 -13.95 0.08 -4.46
C SER A 272 -13.86 1.61 -4.46
N THR A 273 -14.07 2.22 -5.63
CA THR A 273 -14.17 3.68 -5.75
C THR A 273 -15.27 4.30 -4.89
N GLN A 274 -16.26 3.53 -4.46
CA GLN A 274 -17.39 4.00 -3.63
C GLN A 274 -17.14 3.85 -2.13
N GLU A 275 -16.12 3.07 -1.71
CA GLU A 275 -15.83 2.85 -0.30
C GLU A 275 -15.00 3.99 0.30
N ASP A 276 -15.13 4.23 1.60
CA ASP A 276 -14.29 5.20 2.32
C ASP A 276 -12.90 4.62 2.59
N ALA A 277 -11.88 5.23 2.00
CA ALA A 277 -10.51 4.74 2.06
C ALA A 277 -9.98 4.62 3.50
N VAL A 278 -10.34 5.53 4.40
CA VAL A 278 -9.87 5.54 5.79
C VAL A 278 -10.45 4.38 6.57
N THR A 279 -11.74 4.12 6.39
CA THR A 279 -12.43 3.01 7.05
C THR A 279 -11.86 1.67 6.62
N VAL A 280 -11.70 1.45 5.31
CA VAL A 280 -11.17 0.21 4.74
C VAL A 280 -9.71 -0.03 5.15
N LEU A 281 -8.86 1.00 5.12
CA LEU A 281 -7.48 0.92 5.58
C LEU A 281 -7.39 0.63 7.10
N SER A 282 -8.27 1.23 7.90
CA SER A 282 -8.32 1.00 9.35
C SER A 282 -8.62 -0.47 9.67
N GLU A 283 -9.61 -1.06 8.99
CA GLU A 283 -9.95 -2.47 9.15
C GLU A 283 -8.82 -3.40 8.69
N PHE A 284 -8.19 -3.08 7.56
CA PHE A 284 -7.05 -3.82 7.06
C PHE A 284 -5.87 -3.85 8.06
N PHE A 285 -5.51 -2.71 8.64
CA PHE A 285 -4.45 -2.66 9.65
C PHE A 285 -4.81 -3.41 10.92
N LYS A 286 -6.07 -3.34 11.36
CA LYS A 286 -6.56 -4.10 12.51
C LYS A 286 -6.42 -5.62 12.29
N GLN A 287 -6.79 -6.11 11.11
CA GLN A 287 -6.67 -7.53 10.76
C GLN A 287 -5.21 -7.99 10.71
N ASN A 288 -4.33 -7.17 10.14
CA ASN A 288 -2.90 -7.48 10.07
C ASN A 288 -2.22 -7.46 11.45
N SER A 289 -2.63 -6.59 12.37
CA SER A 289 -2.18 -6.59 13.76
C SER A 289 -2.52 -7.90 14.47
N ALA A 290 -3.74 -8.40 14.27
CA ALA A 290 -4.20 -9.65 14.86
C ALA A 290 -3.44 -10.88 14.30
N ARG A 291 -3.06 -10.87 13.02
CA ARG A 291 -2.24 -11.93 12.40
C ARG A 291 -0.79 -11.92 12.93
N ALA A 292 -0.19 -10.75 13.07
CA ALA A 292 1.17 -10.60 13.60
C ALA A 292 1.28 -11.09 15.05
N GLY A 293 0.26 -10.85 15.89
CA GLY A 293 0.20 -11.34 17.26
C GLY A 293 0.12 -12.87 17.40
N ARG A 294 -0.54 -13.56 16.46
CA ARG A 294 -0.63 -15.03 16.46
C ARG A 294 0.68 -15.72 16.10
N HIS A 295 1.50 -15.14 15.25
CA HIS A 295 2.82 -15.69 14.90
C HIS A 295 3.88 -15.46 15.99
N ALA A 296 3.73 -14.45 16.84
CA ALA A 296 4.64 -14.20 17.95
C ALA A 296 4.39 -15.12 19.16
N GLY A 297 3.20 -15.74 19.26
CA GLY A 297 2.83 -16.64 20.36
C GLY A 297 3.05 -18.14 20.07
N ALA A 298 3.54 -18.50 18.89
CA ALA A 298 3.70 -19.89 18.44
C ALA A 298 5.18 -20.26 18.24
N SER A 299 6.08 -19.79 19.10
CA SER A 299 7.42 -20.37 19.21
C SER A 299 7.46 -21.27 20.42
N PRO A 300 7.81 -22.56 20.25
CA PRO A 300 7.95 -23.53 21.35
C PRO A 300 9.11 -23.19 22.28
#